data_d40df0741f4433c2405d419d20388027
#
_entry.id   d40df0741f4433c2405d419d20388027
#
_cell.length_a   1.000
_cell.length_b   1.000
_cell.length_c   1.000
_cell.angle_alpha   90.00
_cell.angle_beta   90.00
_cell.angle_gamma   90.00
#
_symmetry.space_group_name_H-M   'P 1'
#
loop_
_entity.id
_entity.type
_entity.pdbx_description
1 polymer ?
#
loop_
_entity_poly.entity_id
_entity_poly.type
_entity_poly.pdbx_seq_one_letter_code
_entity_poly.pdbx_strand_id
1 'polypeptide(L)'
;MSIVPTSVARAGRAVVAAALALSLAACGINSVPTAQENAKAKWADVQAAFQERANLVPNLAAVAKGAAEQEKEILTGVVEARAKATSIQVNADDLNDPAKMAQYQQAQEALGAGLGRLLASFEAYPDLKSITNYQMLQSQLEGQENRIRVAVRDYNGAVQ
;
A
#
# COMPACT_ATOMS: atom_id res chain seq x y z
N MET A 1 -57.05 -37.78 22.55
CA MET A 1 -56.08 -36.72 23.03
C MET A 1 -54.75 -37.42 23.23
N SER A 2 -53.88 -37.34 22.19
CA SER A 2 -52.61 -38.11 22.14
C SER A 2 -51.54 -37.33 22.97
N ILE A 3 -51.12 -37.93 24.06
CA ILE A 3 -50.07 -37.39 24.92
C ILE A 3 -48.71 -37.75 24.30
N VAL A 4 -48.06 -36.81 23.68
CA VAL A 4 -46.66 -36.98 23.17
C VAL A 4 -45.79 -37.18 24.42
N PRO A 5 -45.00 -38.27 24.51
CA PRO A 5 -44.16 -38.52 25.66
C PRO A 5 -43.07 -37.41 25.76
N THR A 6 -42.89 -36.90 26.99
CA THR A 6 -41.98 -35.80 27.30
C THR A 6 -40.55 -36.03 26.89
N SER A 7 -40.11 -37.27 26.70
CA SER A 7 -38.81 -37.68 26.19
C SER A 7 -38.60 -37.30 24.69
N VAL A 8 -39.64 -37.47 23.87
CA VAL A 8 -39.61 -37.13 22.45
C VAL A 8 -39.54 -35.61 22.25
N ALA A 9 -40.29 -34.86 23.08
CA ALA A 9 -40.29 -33.42 23.06
C ALA A 9 -38.91 -32.81 23.51
N ARG A 10 -38.23 -33.45 24.47
CA ARG A 10 -36.90 -33.07 24.90
C ARG A 10 -35.83 -33.37 23.85
N ALA A 11 -35.90 -34.53 23.19
CA ALA A 11 -34.99 -34.89 22.11
C ALA A 11 -35.14 -33.94 20.88
N GLY A 12 -36.36 -33.59 20.51
CA GLY A 12 -36.62 -32.62 19.43
C GLY A 12 -36.07 -31.25 19.73
N ARG A 13 -36.20 -30.75 20.96
CA ARG A 13 -35.62 -29.45 21.39
C ARG A 13 -34.08 -29.47 21.36
N ALA A 14 -33.44 -30.57 21.73
CA ALA A 14 -31.99 -30.72 21.71
C ALA A 14 -31.46 -30.72 20.29
N VAL A 15 -32.15 -31.39 19.37
CA VAL A 15 -31.78 -31.41 17.91
C VAL A 15 -31.90 -30.00 17.31
N VAL A 16 -33.00 -29.28 17.61
CA VAL A 16 -33.17 -27.91 17.12
C VAL A 16 -32.11 -26.95 17.68
N ALA A 17 -31.79 -27.08 18.95
CA ALA A 17 -30.75 -26.27 19.59
C ALA A 17 -29.36 -26.59 18.99
N ALA A 18 -29.04 -27.85 18.72
CA ALA A 18 -27.80 -28.24 18.09
C ALA A 18 -27.70 -27.74 16.61
N ALA A 19 -28.80 -27.81 15.87
CA ALA A 19 -28.87 -27.30 14.51
C ALA A 19 -28.69 -25.77 14.45
N LEU A 20 -29.29 -25.02 15.40
CA LEU A 20 -29.11 -23.58 15.55
C LEU A 20 -27.66 -23.22 15.92
N ALA A 21 -27.04 -23.97 16.83
CA ALA A 21 -25.64 -23.76 17.21
C ALA A 21 -24.67 -24.01 16.05
N LEU A 22 -24.92 -25.05 15.25
CA LEU A 22 -24.13 -25.37 14.05
C LEU A 22 -24.29 -24.31 12.96
N SER A 23 -25.50 -23.77 12.76
CA SER A 23 -25.73 -22.72 11.76
C SER A 23 -25.07 -21.38 12.14
N LEU A 24 -25.00 -21.04 13.43
CA LEU A 24 -24.29 -19.86 13.93
C LEU A 24 -22.76 -19.99 13.80
N ALA A 25 -22.21 -21.19 13.97
CA ALA A 25 -20.78 -21.45 13.79
C ALA A 25 -20.33 -21.38 12.31
N ALA A 26 -21.21 -21.74 11.37
CA ALA A 26 -20.89 -21.75 9.95
C ALA A 26 -20.73 -20.36 9.33
N CYS A 27 -21.35 -19.33 9.88
CA CYS A 27 -21.28 -17.96 9.32
C CYS A 27 -19.96 -17.24 9.60
N GLY A 28 -19.14 -17.66 10.55
CA GLY A 28 -17.91 -16.96 10.94
C GLY A 28 -16.61 -17.54 10.37
N ILE A 29 -16.58 -18.79 9.93
CA ILE A 29 -15.34 -19.52 9.60
C ILE A 29 -14.65 -18.97 8.35
N ASN A 30 -15.37 -18.43 7.38
CA ASN A 30 -14.81 -17.88 6.14
C ASN A 30 -14.51 -16.36 6.16
N SER A 31 -14.95 -15.63 7.16
CA SER A 31 -14.79 -14.18 7.19
C SER A 31 -13.34 -13.75 7.43
N VAL A 32 -12.62 -14.43 8.32
CA VAL A 32 -11.22 -14.11 8.65
C VAL A 32 -10.28 -14.39 7.47
N PRO A 33 -10.29 -15.56 6.82
CA PRO A 33 -9.49 -15.80 5.63
C PRO A 33 -9.78 -14.79 4.50
N THR A 34 -11.05 -14.45 4.28
CA THR A 34 -11.45 -13.48 3.26
C THR A 34 -10.91 -12.08 3.58
N ALA A 35 -10.96 -11.64 4.84
CA ALA A 35 -10.41 -10.36 5.27
C ALA A 35 -8.88 -10.32 5.10
N GLN A 36 -8.18 -11.40 5.46
CA GLN A 36 -6.73 -11.50 5.25
C GLN A 36 -6.34 -11.41 3.77
N GLU A 37 -7.04 -12.13 2.89
CA GLU A 37 -6.75 -12.08 1.45
C GLU A 37 -7.07 -10.70 0.87
N ASN A 38 -8.13 -10.03 1.34
CA ASN A 38 -8.41 -8.65 0.96
C ASN A 38 -7.30 -7.69 1.40
N ALA A 39 -6.82 -7.80 2.65
CA ALA A 39 -5.70 -6.99 3.14
C ALA A 39 -4.42 -7.23 2.32
N LYS A 40 -4.09 -8.47 1.97
CA LYS A 40 -2.95 -8.80 1.10
C LYS A 40 -3.10 -8.19 -0.30
N ALA A 41 -4.29 -8.27 -0.88
CA ALA A 41 -4.55 -7.67 -2.19
C ALA A 41 -4.38 -6.14 -2.14
N LYS A 42 -4.91 -5.47 -1.10
CA LYS A 42 -4.72 -4.03 -0.91
C LYS A 42 -3.28 -3.64 -0.64
N TRP A 43 -2.51 -4.49 0.04
CA TRP A 43 -1.07 -4.30 0.19
C TRP A 43 -0.33 -4.36 -1.14
N ALA A 44 -0.69 -5.29 -2.03
CA ALA A 44 -0.12 -5.34 -3.37
C ALA A 44 -0.39 -4.05 -4.17
N ASP A 45 -1.57 -3.44 -4.03
CA ASP A 45 -1.90 -2.14 -4.62
C ASP A 45 -0.97 -1.03 -4.09
N VAL A 46 -0.68 -1.02 -2.78
CA VAL A 46 0.27 -0.10 -2.15
C VAL A 46 1.68 -0.26 -2.74
N GLN A 47 2.17 -1.50 -2.81
CA GLN A 47 3.50 -1.79 -3.37
C GLN A 47 3.60 -1.38 -4.84
N ALA A 48 2.57 -1.67 -5.63
CA ALA A 48 2.52 -1.27 -7.04
C ALA A 48 2.59 0.26 -7.20
N ALA A 49 1.84 1.01 -6.39
CA ALA A 49 1.85 2.47 -6.43
C ALA A 49 3.23 3.05 -6.05
N PHE A 50 3.90 2.52 -5.03
CA PHE A 50 5.26 2.92 -4.68
C PHE A 50 6.29 2.56 -5.75
N GLN A 51 6.16 1.39 -6.38
CA GLN A 51 7.02 0.97 -7.48
C GLN A 51 6.87 1.87 -8.70
N GLU A 52 5.65 2.25 -9.06
CA GLU A 52 5.39 3.20 -10.15
C GLU A 52 6.06 4.55 -9.88
N ARG A 53 5.98 5.08 -8.64
CA ARG A 53 6.70 6.29 -8.25
C ARG A 53 8.22 6.14 -8.42
N ALA A 54 8.79 5.04 -7.96
CA ALA A 54 10.21 4.76 -8.09
C ALA A 54 10.67 4.66 -9.56
N ASN A 55 9.80 4.21 -10.45
CA ASN A 55 10.06 4.10 -11.89
C ASN A 55 10.15 5.47 -12.60
N LEU A 56 9.64 6.55 -12.01
CA LEU A 56 9.78 7.90 -12.56
C LEU A 56 11.17 8.50 -12.32
N VAL A 57 11.91 8.01 -11.32
CA VAL A 57 13.23 8.58 -10.94
C VAL A 57 14.24 8.62 -12.10
N PRO A 58 14.43 7.57 -12.93
CA PRO A 58 15.34 7.63 -14.06
C PRO A 58 14.99 8.72 -15.07
N ASN A 59 13.72 8.96 -15.32
CA ASN A 59 13.25 9.98 -16.24
C ASN A 59 13.50 11.39 -15.68
N LEU A 60 13.26 11.60 -14.39
CA LEU A 60 13.63 12.85 -13.70
C LEU A 60 15.13 13.09 -13.73
N ALA A 61 15.93 12.04 -13.50
CA ALA A 61 17.37 12.11 -13.59
C ALA A 61 17.86 12.50 -15.01
N ALA A 62 17.19 12.01 -16.04
CA ALA A 62 17.51 12.35 -17.41
C ALA A 62 17.24 13.83 -17.73
N VAL A 63 16.13 14.39 -17.23
CA VAL A 63 15.79 15.82 -17.37
C VAL A 63 16.77 16.68 -16.57
N ALA A 64 17.19 16.22 -15.39
CA ALA A 64 18.09 16.95 -14.49
C ALA A 64 19.57 16.97 -14.97
N LYS A 65 19.96 16.20 -15.97
CA LYS A 65 21.36 16.13 -16.45
C LYS A 65 21.95 17.47 -16.90
N GLY A 66 21.14 18.46 -17.19
CA GLY A 66 21.58 19.82 -17.55
C GLY A 66 21.66 20.77 -16.35
N ALA A 67 21.36 20.32 -15.14
CA ALA A 67 21.35 21.13 -13.93
C ALA A 67 22.77 21.40 -13.40
N ALA A 68 22.92 22.43 -12.57
CA ALA A 68 24.18 22.79 -11.95
C ALA A 68 24.73 21.74 -10.98
N GLU A 69 25.95 21.91 -10.49
CA GLU A 69 26.64 20.91 -9.65
C GLU A 69 25.89 20.60 -8.33
N GLN A 70 25.21 21.60 -7.76
CA GLN A 70 24.41 21.43 -6.54
C GLN A 70 23.22 20.45 -6.71
N GLU A 71 22.58 20.46 -7.88
CA GLU A 71 21.48 19.56 -8.18
C GLU A 71 21.93 18.13 -8.41
N LYS A 72 23.21 17.92 -8.78
CA LYS A 72 23.79 16.58 -8.89
C LYS A 72 23.82 15.85 -7.55
N GLU A 73 24.09 16.54 -6.44
CA GLU A 73 24.06 15.96 -5.10
C GLU A 73 22.63 15.54 -4.73
N ILE A 74 21.65 16.43 -4.95
CA ILE A 74 20.22 16.13 -4.72
C ILE A 74 19.80 14.92 -5.58
N LEU A 75 20.18 14.91 -6.86
CA LEU A 75 19.86 13.82 -7.79
C LEU A 75 20.48 12.50 -7.35
N THR A 76 21.75 12.51 -6.93
CA THR A 76 22.42 11.31 -6.39
C THR A 76 21.68 10.78 -5.17
N GLY A 77 21.30 11.65 -4.23
CA GLY A 77 20.51 11.27 -3.07
C GLY A 77 19.14 10.66 -3.42
N VAL A 78 18.47 11.14 -4.47
CA VAL A 78 17.22 10.55 -4.96
C VAL A 78 17.44 9.17 -5.56
N VAL A 79 18.51 8.99 -6.34
CA VAL A 79 18.86 7.69 -6.94
C VAL A 79 19.20 6.65 -5.86
N GLU A 80 19.95 7.04 -4.84
CA GLU A 80 20.26 6.19 -3.69
C GLU A 80 19.01 5.84 -2.87
N ALA A 81 18.15 6.83 -2.60
CA ALA A 81 16.89 6.61 -1.91
C ALA A 81 15.98 5.66 -2.69
N ARG A 82 15.93 5.78 -4.03
CA ARG A 82 15.23 4.84 -4.90
C ARG A 82 15.79 3.42 -4.78
N ALA A 83 17.11 3.27 -4.86
CA ALA A 83 17.75 1.96 -4.73
C ALA A 83 17.39 1.30 -3.39
N LYS A 84 17.42 2.07 -2.29
CA LYS A 84 17.02 1.58 -0.96
C LYS A 84 15.52 1.24 -0.92
N ALA A 85 14.65 2.12 -1.42
CA ALA A 85 13.20 1.91 -1.39
C ALA A 85 12.76 0.68 -2.21
N THR A 86 13.45 0.37 -3.32
CA THR A 86 13.15 -0.78 -4.18
C THR A 86 13.83 -2.07 -3.73
N SER A 87 14.85 -2.02 -2.88
CA SER A 87 15.52 -3.22 -2.35
C SER A 87 14.75 -3.89 -1.21
N ILE A 88 13.90 -3.15 -0.50
CA ILE A 88 13.13 -3.68 0.62
C ILE A 88 11.84 -4.29 0.08
N GLN A 89 11.75 -5.61 0.14
CA GLN A 89 10.54 -6.35 -0.23
C GLN A 89 9.77 -6.75 1.02
N VAL A 90 8.48 -6.49 1.03
CA VAL A 90 7.55 -6.87 2.10
C VAL A 90 6.55 -7.85 1.52
N ASN A 91 6.70 -9.13 1.86
CA ASN A 91 5.78 -10.18 1.45
C ASN A 91 4.54 -10.19 2.36
N ALA A 92 3.53 -10.97 1.99
CA ALA A 92 2.30 -11.09 2.78
C ALA A 92 2.53 -11.54 4.22
N ASP A 93 3.54 -12.40 4.44
CA ASP A 93 3.90 -12.89 5.79
C ASP A 93 4.62 -11.84 6.63
N ASP A 94 5.25 -10.87 5.99
CA ASP A 94 5.96 -9.76 6.65
C ASP A 94 5.02 -8.65 7.17
N LEU A 95 3.74 -8.67 6.78
CA LEU A 95 2.75 -7.66 7.19
C LEU A 95 2.55 -7.60 8.72
N ASN A 96 2.86 -8.69 9.41
CA ASN A 96 2.82 -8.78 10.87
C ASN A 96 4.17 -8.46 11.53
N ASP A 97 5.20 -8.10 10.77
CA ASP A 97 6.49 -7.67 11.29
C ASP A 97 6.59 -6.14 11.32
N PRO A 98 6.40 -5.51 12.49
CA PRO A 98 6.40 -4.05 12.60
C PRO A 98 7.76 -3.43 12.28
N ALA A 99 8.86 -4.15 12.50
CA ALA A 99 10.20 -3.64 12.21
C ALA A 99 10.44 -3.58 10.70
N LYS A 100 10.04 -4.61 9.96
CA LYS A 100 10.15 -4.65 8.50
C LYS A 100 9.22 -3.63 7.83
N MET A 101 7.99 -3.49 8.34
CA MET A 101 7.05 -2.48 7.88
C MET A 101 7.59 -1.06 8.11
N ALA A 102 8.17 -0.79 9.28
CA ALA A 102 8.77 0.52 9.58
C ALA A 102 9.97 0.82 8.66
N GLN A 103 10.83 -0.16 8.38
CA GLN A 103 11.95 0.01 7.43
C GLN A 103 11.46 0.32 6.02
N TYR A 104 10.43 -0.39 5.55
CA TYR A 104 9.82 -0.13 4.26
C TYR A 104 9.25 1.28 4.18
N GLN A 105 8.44 1.66 5.17
CA GLN A 105 7.84 3.00 5.25
C GLN A 105 8.92 4.09 5.26
N GLN A 106 9.94 3.97 6.10
CA GLN A 106 11.04 4.93 6.17
C GLN A 106 11.77 5.08 4.84
N ALA A 107 12.00 3.99 4.10
CA ALA A 107 12.64 4.05 2.80
C ALA A 107 11.75 4.74 1.76
N GLN A 108 10.44 4.49 1.77
CA GLN A 108 9.49 5.15 0.89
C GLN A 108 9.31 6.64 1.20
N GLU A 109 9.33 7.02 2.47
CA GLU A 109 9.31 8.42 2.92
C GLU A 109 10.58 9.16 2.51
N ALA A 110 11.75 8.53 2.65
CA ALA A 110 13.03 9.09 2.21
C ALA A 110 13.05 9.37 0.71
N LEU A 111 12.52 8.45 -0.11
CA LEU A 111 12.38 8.66 -1.55
C LEU A 111 11.41 9.81 -1.85
N GLY A 112 10.25 9.86 -1.20
CA GLY A 112 9.28 10.94 -1.35
C GLY A 112 9.87 12.32 -1.01
N ALA A 113 10.56 12.42 0.12
CA ALA A 113 11.24 13.64 0.54
C ALA A 113 12.36 14.05 -0.44
N GLY A 114 13.11 13.09 -0.96
CA GLY A 114 14.15 13.32 -1.97
C GLY A 114 13.56 13.89 -3.26
N LEU A 115 12.49 13.29 -3.76
CA LEU A 115 11.76 13.76 -4.95
C LEU A 115 11.20 15.18 -4.75
N GLY A 116 10.64 15.47 -3.58
CA GLY A 116 10.13 16.80 -3.25
C GLY A 116 11.24 17.86 -3.28
N ARG A 117 12.43 17.55 -2.72
CA ARG A 117 13.59 18.45 -2.79
C ARG A 117 14.09 18.65 -4.21
N LEU A 118 14.13 17.60 -5.02
CA LEU A 118 14.51 17.68 -6.42
C LEU A 118 13.56 18.57 -7.22
N LEU A 119 12.25 18.43 -7.04
CA LEU A 119 11.27 19.29 -7.70
C LEU A 119 11.42 20.75 -7.26
N ALA A 120 11.60 20.99 -5.96
CA ALA A 120 11.79 22.35 -5.43
C ALA A 120 13.08 23.00 -5.96
N SER A 121 14.16 22.23 -6.17
CA SER A 121 15.38 22.78 -6.77
C SER A 121 15.17 23.24 -8.21
N PHE A 122 14.35 22.54 -8.98
CA PHE A 122 14.03 22.94 -10.38
C PHE A 122 13.18 24.21 -10.48
N GLU A 123 12.48 24.59 -9.41
CA GLU A 123 11.75 25.88 -9.39
C GLU A 123 12.67 27.08 -9.54
N ALA A 124 13.95 26.93 -9.15
CA ALA A 124 14.98 27.98 -9.32
C ALA A 124 15.48 28.12 -10.76
N TYR A 125 15.12 27.20 -11.68
CA TYR A 125 15.56 27.16 -13.06
C TYR A 125 14.42 27.30 -14.05
N PRO A 126 14.04 28.52 -14.47
CA PRO A 126 12.91 28.78 -15.37
C PRO A 126 13.02 28.04 -16.71
N ASP A 127 14.24 27.87 -17.21
CA ASP A 127 14.51 27.18 -18.49
C ASP A 127 14.16 25.69 -18.41
N LEU A 128 14.50 25.03 -17.29
CA LEU A 128 14.14 23.63 -17.02
C LEU A 128 12.65 23.47 -16.79
N LYS A 129 12.03 24.42 -16.09
CA LYS A 129 10.60 24.42 -15.78
C LYS A 129 9.74 24.53 -17.05
N SER A 130 10.24 25.19 -18.09
CA SER A 130 9.56 25.35 -19.38
C SER A 130 9.62 24.10 -20.27
N ILE A 131 10.45 23.11 -19.94
CA ILE A 131 10.58 21.88 -20.72
C ILE A 131 9.32 21.02 -20.54
N THR A 132 8.65 20.70 -21.65
CA THR A 132 7.41 19.90 -21.66
C THR A 132 7.57 18.56 -20.90
N ASN A 133 8.73 17.92 -21.01
CA ASN A 133 9.02 16.67 -20.32
C ASN A 133 9.05 16.84 -18.79
N TYR A 134 9.55 17.97 -18.28
CA TYR A 134 9.54 18.26 -16.85
C TYR A 134 8.11 18.42 -16.33
N GLN A 135 7.30 19.22 -17.00
CA GLN A 135 5.90 19.43 -16.62
C GLN A 135 5.09 18.15 -16.63
N MET A 136 5.32 17.29 -17.62
CA MET A 136 4.71 15.97 -17.70
C MET A 136 5.13 15.08 -16.52
N LEU A 137 6.42 15.03 -16.18
CA LEU A 137 6.93 14.23 -15.05
C LEU A 137 6.43 14.75 -13.71
N GLN A 138 6.35 16.07 -13.52
CA GLN A 138 5.75 16.68 -12.34
C GLN A 138 4.29 16.23 -12.16
N SER A 139 3.49 16.35 -13.22
CA SER A 139 2.09 15.91 -13.21
C SER A 139 1.95 14.40 -12.94
N GLN A 140 2.85 13.58 -13.49
CA GLN A 140 2.89 12.14 -13.20
C GLN A 140 3.21 11.86 -11.73
N LEU A 141 4.17 12.57 -11.13
CA LEU A 141 4.50 12.43 -9.70
C LEU A 141 3.35 12.83 -8.81
N GLU A 142 2.67 13.94 -9.09
CA GLU A 142 1.48 14.36 -8.35
C GLU A 142 0.36 13.31 -8.44
N GLY A 143 0.17 12.73 -9.63
CA GLY A 143 -0.76 11.63 -9.85
C GLY A 143 -0.38 10.39 -9.04
N GLN A 144 0.92 10.04 -8.96
CA GLN A 144 1.39 8.89 -8.17
C GLN A 144 1.24 9.12 -6.66
N GLU A 145 1.53 10.32 -6.15
CA GLU A 145 1.30 10.64 -4.73
C GLU A 145 -0.18 10.50 -4.34
N ASN A 146 -1.10 10.87 -5.24
CA ASN A 146 -2.51 10.65 -5.03
C ASN A 146 -2.87 9.15 -5.02
N ARG A 147 -2.33 8.35 -5.94
CA ARG A 147 -2.55 6.89 -5.99
C ARG A 147 -2.02 6.20 -4.74
N ILE A 148 -0.81 6.56 -4.28
CA ILE A 148 -0.23 6.06 -3.04
C ILE A 148 -1.16 6.34 -1.86
N ARG A 149 -1.64 7.58 -1.74
CA ARG A 149 -2.56 7.97 -0.66
C ARG A 149 -3.85 7.16 -0.66
N VAL A 150 -4.42 6.94 -1.85
CA VAL A 150 -5.63 6.12 -2.02
C VAL A 150 -5.34 4.66 -1.64
N ALA A 151 -4.28 4.06 -2.17
CA ALA A 151 -3.92 2.68 -1.90
C ALA A 151 -3.65 2.43 -0.40
N VAL A 152 -2.90 3.33 0.26
CA VAL A 152 -2.64 3.25 1.71
C VAL A 152 -3.93 3.37 2.52
N ARG A 153 -4.82 4.28 2.14
CA ARG A 153 -6.13 4.41 2.81
C ARG A 153 -6.96 3.13 2.67
N ASP A 154 -6.99 2.57 1.46
CA ASP A 154 -7.77 1.36 1.18
C ASP A 154 -7.19 0.14 1.90
N TYR A 155 -5.86 0.02 2.00
CA TYR A 155 -5.18 -0.97 2.82
C TYR A 155 -5.54 -0.81 4.30
N ASN A 156 -5.44 0.40 4.85
CA ASN A 156 -5.79 0.67 6.25
C ASN A 156 -7.26 0.34 6.55
N GLY A 157 -8.17 0.55 5.59
CA GLY A 157 -9.56 0.13 5.73
C GLY A 157 -9.77 -1.39 5.64
N ALA A 158 -8.87 -2.11 4.99
CA ALA A 158 -8.95 -3.57 4.86
C ALA A 158 -8.39 -4.32 6.08
N VAL A 159 -7.55 -3.67 6.91
CA VAL A 159 -6.94 -4.26 8.12
C VAL A 159 -7.67 -3.89 9.42
N GLN A 160 -8.71 -3.05 9.34
CA GLN A 160 -9.61 -2.72 10.47
C GLN A 160 -10.76 -3.71 10.59
#